data_e4b9f077e7adab855f5ef703b7b3c5a8
#
_entry.id   e4b9f077e7adab855f5ef703b7b3c5a8
#
_cell.length_a   1.000
_cell.length_b   1.000
_cell.length_c   1.000
_cell.angle_alpha   90.00
_cell.angle_beta   90.00
_cell.angle_gamma   90.00
#
_symmetry.space_group_name_H-M   'P 1'
#
loop_
_entity.id
_entity.type
_entity.pdbx_description
1 polymer ?
#
loop_
_entity_poly.entity_id
_entity_poly.type
_entity_poly.pdbx_seq_one_letter_code
_entity_poly.pdbx_strand_id
1 'polypeptide(L)'
;MISVTVEVDVDRPPPEVFNYLEDAENNPKWIPNMRSCRWTTPAPVTVGSRYEQTSEFFGRQIHTSFEVTEHHPGRLVTIESREGSSFPLKVTRIVDARADGGSHVTEEVEGDPSGFYAIATPLLRAMVVRNIRRDYKNLKRVLESAPQ
;
A
#
# COMPACT_ATOMS: atom_id res chain seq x y z
N MET A 1 9.03 -14.61 -9.02
CA MET A 1 8.23 -13.49 -8.51
C MET A 1 7.96 -13.71 -7.04
N ILE A 2 8.15 -12.69 -6.22
CA ILE A 2 7.86 -12.76 -4.79
C ILE A 2 6.46 -12.20 -4.58
N SER A 3 5.63 -12.95 -3.85
CA SER A 3 4.27 -12.55 -3.51
C SER A 3 4.09 -12.60 -2.00
N VAL A 4 3.50 -11.54 -1.44
CA VAL A 4 3.22 -11.43 -0.02
C VAL A 4 1.77 -10.97 0.14
N THR A 5 1.03 -11.61 1.04
CA THR A 5 -0.34 -11.22 1.39
C THR A 5 -0.40 -10.93 2.88
N VAL A 6 -0.96 -9.77 3.23
CA VAL A 6 -1.18 -9.35 4.61
C VAL A 6 -2.63 -8.94 4.78
N GLU A 7 -3.22 -9.28 5.92
CA GLU A 7 -4.62 -9.00 6.20
C GLU A 7 -4.76 -8.34 7.57
N VAL A 8 -5.74 -7.45 7.71
CA VAL A 8 -6.08 -6.82 8.98
C VAL A 8 -7.57 -6.48 9.03
N ASP A 9 -8.17 -6.62 10.21
CA ASP A 9 -9.54 -6.18 10.46
C ASP A 9 -9.52 -4.78 11.08
N VAL A 10 -10.42 -3.92 10.60
CA VAL A 10 -10.53 -2.53 11.08
C VAL A 10 -11.99 -2.27 11.48
N ASP A 11 -12.19 -1.74 12.67
CA ASP A 11 -13.53 -1.45 13.20
C ASP A 11 -14.05 -0.11 12.67
N ARG A 12 -14.14 -0.01 11.35
CA ARG A 12 -14.66 1.16 10.61
C ARG A 12 -15.38 0.67 9.36
N PRO A 13 -16.39 1.42 8.88
CA PRO A 13 -17.14 1.02 7.67
C PRO A 13 -16.24 0.96 6.43
N PRO A 14 -16.49 0.02 5.51
CA PRO A 14 -15.68 -0.12 4.30
C PRO A 14 -15.48 1.15 3.46
N PRO A 15 -16.50 2.01 3.25
CA PRO A 15 -16.28 3.24 2.49
C PRO A 15 -15.25 4.17 3.13
N GLU A 16 -15.28 4.28 4.46
CA GLU A 16 -14.32 5.11 5.20
C GLU A 16 -12.90 4.57 5.06
N VAL A 17 -12.73 3.26 5.23
CA VAL A 17 -11.44 2.59 5.11
C VAL A 17 -10.89 2.69 3.70
N PHE A 18 -11.72 2.42 2.70
CA PHE A 18 -11.29 2.47 1.30
C PHE A 18 -10.91 3.89 0.88
N ASN A 19 -11.71 4.88 1.23
CA ASN A 19 -11.42 6.28 0.88
C ASN A 19 -10.08 6.73 1.46
N TYR A 20 -9.75 6.27 2.66
CA TYR A 20 -8.46 6.56 3.27
C TYR A 20 -7.31 5.87 2.53
N LEU A 21 -7.49 4.58 2.18
CA LEU A 21 -6.45 3.78 1.54
C LEU A 21 -6.19 4.17 0.08
N GLU A 22 -7.22 4.58 -0.65
CA GLU A 22 -7.00 4.94 -2.05
C GLU A 22 -6.25 6.26 -2.23
N ASP A 23 -6.25 7.11 -1.22
CA ASP A 23 -5.50 8.35 -1.27
C ASP A 23 -4.03 8.10 -0.87
N ALA A 24 -3.16 8.03 -1.87
CA ALA A 24 -1.74 7.76 -1.65
C ALA A 24 -1.07 8.79 -0.74
N GLU A 25 -1.59 10.02 -0.68
CA GLU A 25 -1.01 11.05 0.19
C GLU A 25 -1.24 10.77 1.67
N ASN A 26 -2.11 9.82 2.01
CA ASN A 26 -2.27 9.34 3.38
C ASN A 26 -1.21 8.28 3.76
N ASN A 27 -0.55 7.66 2.79
CA ASN A 27 0.36 6.55 3.06
C ASN A 27 1.45 6.88 4.09
N PRO A 28 2.11 8.03 4.06
CA PRO A 28 3.13 8.35 5.08
C PRO A 28 2.59 8.42 6.50
N LYS A 29 1.29 8.57 6.67
CA LYS A 29 0.67 8.68 8.01
C LYS A 29 0.64 7.34 8.76
N TRP A 30 0.73 6.23 8.03
CA TRP A 30 0.67 4.90 8.64
C TRP A 30 1.82 3.98 8.23
N ILE A 31 2.60 4.35 7.21
CA ILE A 31 3.78 3.60 6.76
C ILE A 31 5.03 4.37 7.16
N PRO A 32 5.72 3.97 8.27
CA PRO A 32 6.85 4.75 8.80
C PRO A 32 8.02 4.95 7.85
N ASN A 33 8.27 3.97 6.95
CA ASN A 33 9.39 4.07 6.01
C ASN A 33 9.08 4.96 4.81
N MET A 34 7.84 5.39 4.65
CA MET A 34 7.42 6.23 3.54
C MET A 34 7.51 7.69 3.95
N ARG A 35 8.34 8.46 3.25
CA ARG A 35 8.62 9.86 3.59
C ARG A 35 7.63 10.81 2.94
N SER A 36 7.26 10.54 1.68
CA SER A 36 6.30 11.37 0.95
C SER A 36 5.59 10.59 -0.13
N CYS A 37 4.35 10.95 -0.38
CA CYS A 37 3.58 10.54 -1.54
C CYS A 37 2.84 11.75 -2.07
N ARG A 38 2.87 11.94 -3.39
CA ARG A 38 2.21 13.08 -4.02
C ARG A 38 1.58 12.67 -5.35
N TRP A 39 0.30 12.93 -5.50
CA TRP A 39 -0.39 12.75 -6.78
C TRP A 39 0.18 13.71 -7.83
N THR A 40 0.45 13.18 -9.01
CA THR A 40 0.89 13.98 -10.18
C THR A 40 -0.24 14.15 -11.20
N THR A 41 -1.38 13.52 -10.97
CA THR A 41 -2.59 13.67 -11.78
C THR A 41 -3.72 14.21 -10.90
N PRO A 42 -4.71 14.92 -11.47
CA PRO A 42 -5.79 15.47 -10.68
C PRO A 42 -6.77 14.41 -10.19
N ALA A 43 -7.49 14.73 -9.09
CA ALA A 43 -8.59 13.92 -8.60
C ALA A 43 -9.75 13.93 -9.61
N PRO A 44 -10.61 12.89 -9.58
CA PRO A 44 -10.65 11.77 -8.64
C PRO A 44 -9.65 10.68 -9.01
N VAL A 45 -9.38 9.79 -8.04
CA VAL A 45 -8.55 8.60 -8.26
C VAL A 45 -9.28 7.64 -9.18
N THR A 46 -8.60 7.22 -10.24
CA THR A 46 -9.14 6.27 -11.21
C THR A 46 -7.98 5.58 -11.94
N VAL A 47 -8.30 4.63 -12.79
CA VAL A 47 -7.27 3.98 -13.65
C VAL A 47 -6.56 5.06 -14.45
N GLY A 48 -5.23 5.02 -14.44
CA GLY A 48 -4.37 6.03 -15.07
C GLY A 48 -3.90 7.12 -14.12
N SER A 49 -4.46 7.26 -12.93
CA SER A 49 -3.95 8.19 -11.92
C SER A 49 -2.54 7.79 -11.52
N ARG A 50 -1.68 8.80 -11.28
CA ARG A 50 -0.27 8.59 -11.00
C ARG A 50 0.17 9.35 -9.76
N TYR A 51 1.13 8.76 -9.03
CA TYR A 51 1.76 9.47 -7.92
C TYR A 51 3.22 9.10 -7.81
N GLU A 52 3.96 9.94 -7.11
CA GLU A 52 5.38 9.73 -6.80
C GLU A 52 5.54 9.48 -5.32
N GLN A 53 6.40 8.54 -4.99
CA GLN A 53 6.66 8.12 -3.64
C GLN A 53 8.16 8.16 -3.35
N THR A 54 8.50 8.68 -2.17
CA THR A 54 9.84 8.55 -1.62
C THR A 54 9.76 7.73 -0.35
N SER A 55 10.48 6.62 -0.34
CA SER A 55 10.60 5.76 0.84
C SER A 55 12.05 5.65 1.26
N GLU A 56 12.27 5.23 2.51
CA GLU A 56 13.60 5.03 3.06
C GLU A 56 13.77 3.57 3.45
N PHE A 57 14.85 2.95 2.98
CA PHE A 57 15.14 1.55 3.24
C PHE A 57 16.65 1.37 3.41
N PHE A 58 17.07 0.84 4.56
CA PHE A 58 18.49 0.69 4.91
C PHE A 58 19.28 2.00 4.78
N GLY A 59 18.70 3.12 5.20
CA GLY A 59 19.36 4.43 5.12
C GLY A 59 19.40 5.04 3.73
N ARG A 60 18.79 4.41 2.74
CA ARG A 60 18.74 4.92 1.37
C ARG A 60 17.35 5.41 1.03
N GLN A 61 17.28 6.52 0.32
CA GLN A 61 16.03 7.01 -0.25
C GLN A 61 15.75 6.33 -1.58
N ILE A 62 14.52 5.84 -1.73
CA ILE A 62 14.06 5.17 -2.94
C ILE A 62 12.88 5.95 -3.49
N HIS A 63 13.01 6.38 -4.74
CA HIS A 63 11.96 7.10 -5.46
C HIS A 63 11.27 6.14 -6.42
N THR A 64 9.94 6.08 -6.34
CA THR A 64 9.15 5.20 -7.19
C THR A 64 7.94 5.98 -7.71
N SER A 65 7.68 5.85 -9.01
CA SER A 65 6.46 6.36 -9.62
C SER A 65 5.47 5.22 -9.79
N PHE A 66 4.24 5.44 -9.37
CA PHE A 66 3.17 4.45 -9.46
C PHE A 66 2.02 4.94 -10.33
N GLU A 67 1.32 3.98 -10.92
CA GLU A 67 0.10 4.24 -11.67
C GLU A 67 -0.99 3.30 -11.19
N VAL A 68 -2.21 3.83 -11.05
CA VAL A 68 -3.39 3.02 -10.75
C VAL A 68 -3.75 2.23 -12.01
N THR A 69 -3.71 0.90 -11.92
CA THR A 69 -3.97 0.01 -13.06
C THR A 69 -5.31 -0.71 -12.95
N GLU A 70 -5.88 -0.78 -11.76
CA GLU A 70 -7.23 -1.31 -11.55
C GLU A 70 -7.89 -0.54 -10.42
N HIS A 71 -9.15 -0.19 -10.58
CA HIS A 71 -9.89 0.57 -9.58
C HIS A 71 -11.36 0.18 -9.59
N HIS A 72 -11.81 -0.37 -8.48
CA HIS A 72 -13.22 -0.65 -8.21
C HIS A 72 -13.63 0.18 -6.99
N PRO A 73 -14.36 1.29 -7.19
CA PRO A 73 -14.67 2.21 -6.09
C PRO A 73 -15.27 1.52 -4.87
N GLY A 74 -14.74 1.85 -3.71
CA GLY A 74 -15.19 1.29 -2.44
C GLY A 74 -14.64 -0.08 -2.10
N ARG A 75 -13.93 -0.74 -3.01
CA ARG A 75 -13.50 -2.12 -2.79
C ARG A 75 -12.04 -2.40 -3.10
N LEU A 76 -11.53 -1.99 -4.26
CA LEU A 76 -10.22 -2.44 -4.72
C LEU A 76 -9.48 -1.35 -5.46
N VAL A 77 -8.18 -1.21 -5.16
CA VAL A 77 -7.25 -0.40 -5.94
C VAL A 77 -5.96 -1.17 -6.13
N THR A 78 -5.51 -1.23 -7.38
CA THR A 78 -4.21 -1.82 -7.75
C THR A 78 -3.31 -0.72 -8.29
N ILE A 79 -2.09 -0.68 -7.78
CA ILE A 79 -1.05 0.22 -8.27
C ILE A 79 0.14 -0.59 -8.76
N GLU A 80 0.78 -0.10 -9.82
CA GLU A 80 1.99 -0.71 -10.35
C GLU A 80 3.05 0.35 -10.53
N SER A 81 4.30 -0.01 -10.20
CA SER A 81 5.43 0.86 -10.44
C SER A 81 5.62 1.04 -11.94
N ARG A 82 5.94 2.29 -12.34
CA ARG A 82 6.14 2.63 -13.74
C ARG A 82 7.55 2.26 -14.18
N GLU A 83 7.72 2.13 -15.47
CA GLU A 83 9.03 1.91 -16.10
C GLU A 83 10.02 2.97 -15.62
N GLY A 84 11.25 2.54 -15.33
CA GLY A 84 12.27 3.41 -14.76
C GLY A 84 12.31 3.48 -13.25
N SER A 85 11.36 2.87 -12.57
CA SER A 85 11.37 2.75 -11.11
C SER A 85 12.44 1.76 -10.66
N SER A 86 12.98 1.98 -9.45
CA SER A 86 14.04 1.15 -8.88
C SER A 86 13.60 -0.31 -8.66
N PHE A 87 12.33 -0.53 -8.38
CA PHE A 87 11.77 -1.87 -8.14
C PHE A 87 10.45 -2.03 -8.86
N PRO A 88 10.31 -3.07 -9.70
CA PRO A 88 8.99 -3.45 -10.21
C PRO A 88 8.12 -4.01 -9.08
N LEU A 89 7.05 -3.32 -8.78
CA LEU A 89 6.09 -3.68 -7.73
C LEU A 89 4.66 -3.56 -8.24
N LYS A 90 3.83 -4.50 -7.82
CA LYS A 90 2.39 -4.43 -7.98
C LYS A 90 1.75 -4.63 -6.62
N VAL A 91 0.95 -3.67 -6.21
CA VAL A 91 0.27 -3.70 -4.90
C VAL A 91 -1.22 -3.61 -5.13
N THR A 92 -1.97 -4.57 -4.58
CA THR A 92 -3.42 -4.56 -4.62
C THR A 92 -3.94 -4.46 -3.19
N ARG A 93 -4.83 -3.50 -2.96
CA ARG A 93 -5.52 -3.30 -1.67
C ARG A 93 -6.99 -3.55 -1.85
N ILE A 94 -7.53 -4.45 -1.03
CA ILE A 94 -8.92 -4.87 -1.10
C ILE A 94 -9.58 -4.58 0.25
N VAL A 95 -10.76 -3.97 0.21
CA VAL A 95 -11.57 -3.72 1.40
C VAL A 95 -12.87 -4.47 1.26
N ASP A 96 -13.11 -5.42 2.16
CA ASP A 96 -14.34 -6.20 2.19
C ASP A 96 -15.13 -5.87 3.46
N ALA A 97 -16.46 -5.93 3.36
CA ALA A 97 -17.33 -5.71 4.50
C ALA A 97 -17.32 -6.92 5.44
N ARG A 98 -17.29 -6.65 6.75
CA ARG A 98 -17.49 -7.67 7.77
C ARG A 98 -18.95 -7.67 8.20
N ALA A 99 -19.40 -8.81 8.76
CA ALA A 99 -20.79 -8.96 9.24
C ALA A 99 -21.14 -7.97 10.35
N ASP A 100 -20.15 -7.49 11.10
CA ASP A 100 -20.35 -6.56 12.21
C ASP A 100 -20.34 -5.07 11.80
N GLY A 101 -20.25 -4.78 10.49
CA GLY A 101 -20.19 -3.42 9.99
C GLY A 101 -18.79 -2.85 9.85
N GLY A 102 -17.77 -3.60 10.28
CA GLY A 102 -16.37 -3.25 10.09
C GLY A 102 -15.83 -3.68 8.73
N SER A 103 -14.53 -3.61 8.58
CA SER A 103 -13.83 -3.90 7.33
C SER A 103 -12.76 -4.95 7.51
N HIS A 104 -12.58 -5.77 6.47
CA HIS A 104 -11.44 -6.66 6.33
C HIS A 104 -10.57 -6.13 5.18
N VAL A 105 -9.32 -5.81 5.48
CA VAL A 105 -8.38 -5.24 4.51
C VAL A 105 -7.35 -6.29 4.14
N THR A 106 -7.16 -6.49 2.84
CA THR A 106 -6.14 -7.40 2.31
C THR A 106 -5.19 -6.59 1.45
N GLU A 107 -3.90 -6.75 1.67
CA GLU A 107 -2.86 -6.24 0.76
C GLU A 107 -2.13 -7.40 0.13
N GLU A 108 -2.07 -7.40 -1.19
CA GLU A 108 -1.27 -8.33 -1.98
C GLU A 108 -0.14 -7.56 -2.65
N VAL A 109 1.09 -7.94 -2.37
CA VAL A 109 2.29 -7.32 -2.95
C VAL A 109 2.99 -8.34 -3.81
N GLU A 110 3.22 -8.00 -5.07
CA GLU A 110 4.00 -8.79 -6.00
C GLU A 110 5.23 -8.00 -6.44
N GLY A 111 6.40 -8.61 -6.35
CA GLY A 111 7.65 -7.96 -6.72
C GLY A 111 8.51 -8.85 -7.60
N ASP A 112 9.28 -8.22 -8.48
CA ASP A 112 10.28 -8.92 -9.27
C ASP A 112 11.48 -9.24 -8.38
N PRO A 113 11.92 -10.53 -8.29
CA PRO A 113 13.08 -10.89 -7.50
C PRO A 113 14.41 -10.43 -8.09
N SER A 114 14.42 -9.92 -9.34
CA SER A 114 15.63 -9.31 -9.92
C SER A 114 15.91 -7.98 -9.22
N GLY A 115 17.16 -7.67 -8.96
CA GLY A 115 17.59 -6.46 -8.28
C GLY A 115 17.69 -6.65 -6.77
N PHE A 116 17.16 -5.72 -5.98
CA PHE A 116 17.35 -5.69 -4.53
C PHE A 116 16.85 -6.96 -3.84
N TYR A 117 15.72 -7.51 -4.28
CA TYR A 117 15.12 -8.70 -3.67
C TYR A 117 15.84 -10.01 -4.04
N ALA A 118 16.78 -9.98 -5.00
CA ALA A 118 17.53 -11.17 -5.40
C ALA A 118 18.65 -11.53 -4.42
N ILE A 119 19.03 -10.63 -3.51
CA ILE A 119 20.30 -10.72 -2.81
C ILE A 119 20.23 -11.54 -1.52
N ALA A 120 19.08 -11.62 -0.83
CA ALA A 120 18.99 -12.34 0.45
C ALA A 120 17.56 -12.78 0.71
N THR A 121 17.09 -13.62 -0.15
CA THR A 121 15.65 -13.88 -0.28
C THR A 121 14.91 -14.33 0.98
N PRO A 122 15.35 -15.30 1.81
CA PRO A 122 14.51 -15.69 2.96
C PRO A 122 14.48 -14.63 4.06
N LEU A 123 15.63 -14.05 4.39
CA LEU A 123 15.72 -13.05 5.46
C LEU A 123 15.07 -11.75 5.05
N LEU A 124 15.31 -11.29 3.81
CA LEU A 124 14.72 -10.08 3.29
C LEU A 124 13.20 -10.20 3.19
N ARG A 125 12.71 -11.35 2.72
CA ARG A 125 11.28 -11.61 2.66
C ARG A 125 10.63 -11.55 4.05
N ALA A 126 11.24 -12.17 5.05
CA ALA A 126 10.73 -12.15 6.41
C ALA A 126 10.67 -10.72 6.97
N MET A 127 11.67 -9.90 6.66
CA MET A 127 11.70 -8.50 7.07
C MET A 127 10.64 -7.67 6.36
N VAL A 128 10.43 -7.88 5.07
CA VAL A 128 9.40 -7.19 4.29
C VAL A 128 8.01 -7.53 4.84
N VAL A 129 7.73 -8.81 5.07
CA VAL A 129 6.46 -9.27 5.65
C VAL A 129 6.24 -8.63 7.02
N ARG A 130 7.25 -8.62 7.87
CA ARG A 130 7.18 -8.03 9.19
C ARG A 130 6.87 -6.53 9.11
N ASN A 131 7.52 -5.80 8.20
CA ASN A 131 7.30 -4.38 8.01
C ASN A 131 5.88 -4.08 7.53
N ILE A 132 5.39 -4.85 6.57
CA ILE A 132 4.03 -4.67 6.05
C ILE A 132 3.00 -4.96 7.14
N ARG A 133 3.18 -6.02 7.93
CA ARG A 133 2.29 -6.32 9.05
C ARG A 133 2.27 -5.19 10.09
N ARG A 134 3.43 -4.63 10.39
CA ARG A 134 3.54 -3.47 11.28
C ARG A 134 2.78 -2.27 10.72
N ASP A 135 2.95 -2.00 9.43
CA ASP A 135 2.29 -0.89 8.76
C ASP A 135 0.77 -1.02 8.86
N TYR A 136 0.23 -2.22 8.64
CA TYR A 136 -1.21 -2.45 8.73
C TYR A 136 -1.75 -2.39 10.16
N LYS A 137 -0.95 -2.71 11.17
CA LYS A 137 -1.30 -2.44 12.57
C LYS A 137 -1.39 -0.94 12.83
N ASN A 138 -0.50 -0.16 12.23
CA ASN A 138 -0.54 1.30 12.30
C ASN A 138 -1.80 1.84 11.61
N LEU A 139 -2.13 1.32 10.44
CA LEU A 139 -3.36 1.69 9.74
C LEU A 139 -4.59 1.49 10.60
N LYS A 140 -4.71 0.30 11.21
CA LYS A 140 -5.81 -0.02 12.13
C LYS A 140 -5.88 1.01 13.25
N ARG A 141 -4.77 1.30 13.88
CA ARG A 141 -4.71 2.27 14.98
C ARG A 141 -5.12 3.67 14.53
N VAL A 142 -4.61 4.14 13.39
CA VAL A 142 -4.92 5.47 12.87
C VAL A 142 -6.40 5.60 12.56
N LEU A 143 -6.98 4.62 11.88
CA LEU A 143 -8.38 4.66 11.49
C LEU A 143 -9.33 4.53 12.68
N GLU A 144 -9.02 3.62 13.62
CA GLU A 144 -9.88 3.41 14.80
C GLU A 144 -9.78 4.55 15.82
N SER A 145 -8.71 5.34 15.77
CA SER A 145 -8.54 6.51 16.64
C SER A 145 -9.16 7.78 16.06
N ALA A 146 -9.56 7.76 14.79
CA ALA A 146 -10.12 8.95 14.14
C ALA A 146 -11.48 9.31 14.75
N PRO A 147 -11.77 10.62 14.94
CA PRO A 147 -13.09 11.05 15.36
C PRO A 147 -14.14 10.60 14.35
N GLN A 148 -15.28 10.20 14.88
CA GLN A 148 -16.45 9.85 14.04
C GLN A 148 -17.14 11.10 13.54
#